data_8f8d50c9dcc08c8d546378bcf48890ad
#
_entry.id   8f8d50c9dcc08c8d546378bcf48890ad
#
_cell.length_a   1.000
_cell.length_b   1.000
_cell.length_c   1.000
_cell.angle_alpha   90.00
_cell.angle_beta   90.00
_cell.angle_gamma   90.00
#
_symmetry.space_group_name_H-M   'P 1'
#
loop_
_entity.id
_entity.type
_entity.pdbx_description
1 polymer ?
#
loop_
_entity_poly.entity_id
_entity_poly.type
_entity_poly.pdbx_seq_one_letter_code
_entity_poly.pdbx_strand_id
1 'polypeptide(L)'
;MEVTNLTKNYGSVVAVDSLSFSVNRGQILGLVGPNGAGKTTTLRALAGVHPPTDGQIRICGVDLRIDPVDAKKRLAFMPDEPRLFDYLTVEEHLQFVARLYQTDDYHAKLDALLEEFELGDKRKALPTELSRGMKQKLMIACGFIHSPEVLIFDEPLTGLDPLGIRRMKESIIRRAKDGASVILSSHLLHLVEELCDTVLIIQKGRRIAYGTIEELKWQIAQGRGDVSLEEAFLRITAAGS
;
A
#
# COMPACT_ATOMS: atom_id res chain seq x y z
N MET A 1 -9.57 -4.47 -7.12
CA MET A 1 -9.15 -5.60 -6.26
C MET A 1 -10.30 -6.05 -5.39
N GLU A 2 -10.49 -7.36 -5.20
CA GLU A 2 -11.58 -7.94 -4.38
C GLU A 2 -11.00 -8.92 -3.38
N VAL A 3 -11.46 -8.85 -2.13
CA VAL A 3 -11.03 -9.70 -1.02
C VAL A 3 -12.27 -10.27 -0.33
N THR A 4 -12.35 -11.60 -0.23
CA THR A 4 -13.49 -12.31 0.33
C THR A 4 -13.03 -13.27 1.42
N ASN A 5 -13.50 -13.04 2.64
CA ASN A 5 -13.27 -13.88 3.84
C ASN A 5 -11.79 -14.22 4.08
N LEU A 6 -10.89 -13.25 3.80
CA LEU A 6 -9.46 -13.44 4.01
C LEU A 6 -9.16 -13.80 5.46
N THR A 7 -8.58 -14.98 5.64
CA THR A 7 -8.12 -15.47 6.95
C THR A 7 -6.65 -15.84 6.88
N LYS A 8 -5.87 -15.41 7.88
CA LYS A 8 -4.45 -15.76 8.01
C LYS A 8 -4.10 -16.16 9.43
N ASN A 9 -3.66 -17.42 9.55
CA ASN A 9 -3.19 -17.98 10.80
C ASN A 9 -1.68 -18.20 10.77
N TYR A 10 -1.04 -18.03 11.90
CA TYR A 10 0.34 -18.42 12.19
C TYR A 10 0.31 -19.37 13.39
N GLY A 11 0.32 -20.67 13.13
CA GLY A 11 0.08 -21.67 14.16
C GLY A 11 -1.29 -21.47 14.82
N SER A 12 -1.32 -21.25 16.12
CA SER A 12 -2.56 -21.00 16.90
C SER A 12 -3.03 -19.53 16.87
N VAL A 13 -2.22 -18.61 16.32
CA VAL A 13 -2.55 -17.19 16.30
C VAL A 13 -3.31 -16.83 15.04
N VAL A 14 -4.54 -16.34 15.17
CA VAL A 14 -5.33 -15.77 14.08
C VAL A 14 -4.94 -14.31 13.90
N ALA A 15 -4.13 -14.01 12.86
CA ALA A 15 -3.64 -12.67 12.59
C ALA A 15 -4.61 -11.83 11.73
N VAL A 16 -5.42 -12.50 10.88
CA VAL A 16 -6.51 -11.90 10.11
C VAL A 16 -7.67 -12.90 10.12
N ASP A 17 -8.87 -12.41 10.38
CA ASP A 17 -10.06 -13.23 10.55
C ASP A 17 -11.20 -12.75 9.65
N SER A 18 -11.49 -13.53 8.60
CA SER A 18 -12.63 -13.39 7.69
C SER A 18 -12.80 -11.97 7.11
N LEU A 19 -11.70 -11.30 6.76
CA LEU A 19 -11.71 -9.93 6.27
C LEU A 19 -12.22 -9.86 4.82
N SER A 20 -13.27 -9.05 4.58
CA SER A 20 -13.84 -8.84 3.25
C SER A 20 -13.95 -7.35 2.93
N PHE A 21 -13.46 -6.95 1.74
CA PHE A 21 -13.53 -5.59 1.21
C PHE A 21 -13.18 -5.57 -0.28
N SER A 22 -13.40 -4.44 -0.92
CA SER A 22 -13.00 -4.22 -2.31
C SER A 22 -12.35 -2.85 -2.49
N VAL A 23 -11.52 -2.72 -3.52
CA VAL A 23 -10.94 -1.45 -3.95
C VAL A 23 -11.15 -1.32 -5.46
N ASN A 24 -11.86 -0.28 -5.86
CA ASN A 24 -12.15 -0.02 -7.26
C ASN A 24 -10.96 0.63 -7.98
N ARG A 25 -10.99 0.62 -9.31
CA ARG A 25 -10.02 1.38 -10.11
C ARG A 25 -10.13 2.86 -9.78
N GLY A 26 -8.99 3.50 -9.63
CA GLY A 26 -8.91 4.92 -9.30
C GLY A 26 -9.18 5.25 -7.83
N GLN A 27 -9.40 4.26 -6.99
CA GLN A 27 -9.72 4.44 -5.57
C GLN A 27 -8.49 4.24 -4.69
N ILE A 28 -8.38 5.04 -3.65
CA ILE A 28 -7.37 4.94 -2.59
C ILE A 28 -8.04 4.46 -1.30
N LEU A 29 -7.66 3.27 -0.82
CA LEU A 29 -8.10 2.69 0.44
C LEU A 29 -7.03 2.84 1.52
N GLY A 30 -7.39 3.47 2.64
CA GLY A 30 -6.58 3.49 3.85
C GLY A 30 -6.87 2.28 4.74
N LEU A 31 -5.86 1.47 5.02
CA LEU A 31 -5.94 0.37 5.99
C LEU A 31 -5.39 0.85 7.34
N VAL A 32 -6.25 1.08 8.32
CA VAL A 32 -5.88 1.62 9.61
C VAL A 32 -6.21 0.68 10.77
N GLY A 33 -5.50 0.84 11.86
CA GLY A 33 -5.68 0.02 13.06
C GLY A 33 -4.49 0.16 14.01
N PRO A 34 -4.64 -0.23 15.27
CA PRO A 34 -3.54 -0.21 16.23
C PRO A 34 -2.39 -1.15 15.83
N ASN A 35 -1.25 -1.05 16.52
CA ASN A 35 -0.16 -1.99 16.33
C ASN A 35 -0.62 -3.42 16.68
N GLY A 36 -0.24 -4.38 15.83
CA GLY A 36 -0.71 -5.77 15.97
C GLY A 36 -2.14 -6.03 15.46
N ALA A 37 -2.82 -5.04 14.88
CA ALA A 37 -4.19 -5.22 14.35
C ALA A 37 -4.27 -6.18 13.14
N GLY A 38 -3.13 -6.51 12.50
CA GLY A 38 -3.08 -7.37 11.32
C GLY A 38 -2.84 -6.64 10.00
N LYS A 39 -2.54 -5.31 10.01
CA LYS A 39 -2.32 -4.50 8.80
C LYS A 39 -1.28 -5.10 7.85
N THR A 40 -0.02 -5.20 8.30
CA THR A 40 1.08 -5.77 7.51
C THR A 40 0.81 -7.21 7.06
N THR A 41 0.17 -8.03 7.92
CA THR A 41 -0.23 -9.40 7.57
C THR A 41 -1.24 -9.39 6.43
N THR A 42 -2.24 -8.52 6.48
CA THR A 42 -3.22 -8.32 5.41
C THR A 42 -2.52 -7.92 4.13
N LEU A 43 -1.68 -6.87 4.13
CA LEU A 43 -0.99 -6.40 2.94
C LEU A 43 -0.07 -7.45 2.32
N ARG A 44 0.65 -8.22 3.15
CA ARG A 44 1.49 -9.35 2.68
C ARG A 44 0.66 -10.49 2.07
N ALA A 45 -0.52 -10.75 2.60
CA ALA A 45 -1.44 -11.72 2.01
C ALA A 45 -1.97 -11.24 0.66
N LEU A 46 -2.37 -9.97 0.55
CA LEU A 46 -2.82 -9.35 -0.71
C LEU A 46 -1.75 -9.38 -1.79
N ALA A 47 -0.49 -9.18 -1.40
CA ALA A 47 0.66 -9.24 -2.30
C ALA A 47 1.10 -10.67 -2.66
N GLY A 48 0.48 -11.69 -2.06
CA GLY A 48 0.89 -13.09 -2.26
C GLY A 48 2.29 -13.39 -1.73
N VAL A 49 2.79 -12.61 -0.77
CA VAL A 49 4.05 -12.89 -0.05
C VAL A 49 3.82 -14.00 0.97
N HIS A 50 2.71 -13.91 1.69
CA HIS A 50 2.26 -14.96 2.59
C HIS A 50 0.88 -15.42 2.15
N PRO A 51 0.73 -16.64 1.60
CA PRO A 51 -0.57 -17.10 1.12
C PRO A 51 -1.60 -17.11 2.28
N PRO A 52 -2.85 -16.73 2.02
CA PRO A 52 -3.91 -16.83 3.02
C PRO A 52 -4.11 -18.27 3.47
N THR A 53 -4.60 -18.45 4.71
CA THR A 53 -5.01 -19.76 5.23
C THR A 53 -6.35 -20.13 4.62
N ASP A 54 -7.26 -19.14 4.48
CA ASP A 54 -8.57 -19.30 3.85
C ASP A 54 -9.01 -17.98 3.20
N GLY A 55 -10.08 -18.04 2.37
CA GLY A 55 -10.60 -16.90 1.65
C GLY A 55 -10.03 -16.78 0.24
N GLN A 56 -10.47 -15.73 -0.45
CA GLN A 56 -10.13 -15.47 -1.85
C GLN A 56 -9.65 -14.03 -2.05
N ILE A 57 -8.62 -13.87 -2.88
CA ILE A 57 -8.08 -12.57 -3.32
C ILE A 57 -8.09 -12.55 -4.84
N ARG A 58 -8.78 -11.56 -5.44
CA ARG A 58 -8.78 -11.32 -6.88
C ARG A 58 -8.14 -9.98 -7.20
N ILE A 59 -7.17 -9.99 -8.11
CA ILE A 59 -6.46 -8.82 -8.60
C ILE A 59 -6.85 -8.61 -10.05
N CYS A 60 -7.58 -7.54 -10.35
CA CYS A 60 -8.11 -7.28 -11.70
C CYS A 60 -8.84 -8.51 -12.31
N GLY A 61 -9.65 -9.20 -11.49
CA GLY A 61 -10.40 -10.39 -11.89
C GLY A 61 -9.62 -11.72 -11.82
N VAL A 62 -8.29 -11.66 -11.67
CA VAL A 62 -7.41 -12.85 -11.59
C VAL A 62 -7.31 -13.33 -10.15
N ASP A 63 -7.60 -14.59 -9.90
CA ASP A 63 -7.48 -15.20 -8.57
C ASP A 63 -6.00 -15.45 -8.25
N LEU A 64 -5.52 -14.84 -7.15
CA LEU A 64 -4.11 -14.89 -6.73
C LEU A 64 -3.62 -16.32 -6.42
N ARG A 65 -4.50 -17.24 -6.05
CA ARG A 65 -4.16 -18.64 -5.75
C ARG A 65 -4.14 -19.50 -6.99
N ILE A 66 -5.01 -19.21 -7.98
CA ILE A 66 -5.14 -19.99 -9.22
C ILE A 66 -4.06 -19.59 -10.22
N ASP A 67 -3.88 -18.29 -10.44
CA ASP A 67 -2.83 -17.77 -11.32
C ASP A 67 -2.02 -16.66 -10.61
N PRO A 68 -1.08 -17.07 -9.73
CA PRO A 68 -0.28 -16.13 -8.95
C PRO A 68 0.68 -15.29 -9.82
N VAL A 69 1.07 -15.77 -10.98
CA VAL A 69 2.01 -15.04 -11.86
C VAL A 69 1.31 -13.89 -12.53
N ASP A 70 0.15 -14.12 -13.17
CA ASP A 70 -0.61 -13.07 -13.82
C ASP A 70 -1.17 -12.06 -12.80
N ALA A 71 -1.65 -12.53 -11.64
CA ALA A 71 -2.08 -11.65 -10.56
C ALA A 71 -0.94 -10.73 -10.09
N LYS A 72 0.27 -11.27 -9.86
CA LYS A 72 1.43 -10.49 -9.40
C LYS A 72 2.00 -9.55 -10.46
N LYS A 73 1.85 -9.84 -11.73
CA LYS A 73 2.22 -8.90 -12.81
C LYS A 73 1.43 -7.59 -12.75
N ARG A 74 0.22 -7.63 -12.19
CA ARG A 74 -0.72 -6.49 -12.11
C ARG A 74 -0.58 -5.67 -10.84
N LEU A 75 0.25 -6.10 -9.88
CA LEU A 75 0.42 -5.41 -8.61
C LEU A 75 1.87 -5.06 -8.33
N ALA A 76 2.05 -4.01 -7.49
CA ALA A 76 3.30 -3.75 -6.80
C ALA A 76 3.05 -3.67 -5.29
N PHE A 77 3.94 -4.28 -4.52
CA PHE A 77 3.92 -4.21 -3.05
C PHE A 77 5.19 -3.51 -2.56
N MET A 78 5.01 -2.44 -1.82
CA MET A 78 6.05 -1.65 -1.19
C MET A 78 5.97 -1.83 0.33
N PRO A 79 6.83 -2.66 0.93
CA PRO A 79 6.88 -2.86 2.38
C PRO A 79 7.43 -1.62 3.11
N ASP A 80 7.21 -1.53 4.44
CA ASP A 80 7.72 -0.44 5.29
C ASP A 80 9.25 -0.34 5.24
N GLU A 81 9.95 -1.48 5.30
CA GLU A 81 11.40 -1.52 5.18
C GLU A 81 11.85 -1.82 3.76
N PRO A 82 12.60 -0.91 3.11
CA PRO A 82 13.18 -1.14 1.80
C PRO A 82 14.17 -2.31 1.82
N ARG A 83 13.88 -3.35 1.02
CA ARG A 83 14.81 -4.46 0.79
C ARG A 83 15.36 -4.35 -0.62
N LEU A 84 16.57 -3.82 -0.72
CA LEU A 84 17.30 -3.61 -1.96
C LEU A 84 18.43 -4.64 -2.10
N PHE A 85 18.88 -4.87 -3.30
CA PHE A 85 20.03 -5.73 -3.58
C PHE A 85 21.32 -4.94 -3.34
N ASP A 86 22.18 -5.38 -2.43
CA ASP A 86 23.37 -4.64 -2.00
C ASP A 86 24.36 -4.30 -3.13
N TYR A 87 24.35 -5.10 -4.20
CA TYR A 87 25.31 -5.00 -5.31
C TYR A 87 24.72 -4.39 -6.59
N LEU A 88 23.48 -3.97 -6.59
CA LEU A 88 22.89 -3.25 -7.71
C LEU A 88 22.85 -1.75 -7.42
N THR A 89 23.23 -0.95 -8.42
CA THR A 89 23.07 0.49 -8.39
C THR A 89 21.58 0.88 -8.46
N VAL A 90 21.27 2.14 -8.21
CA VAL A 90 19.90 2.71 -8.35
C VAL A 90 19.32 2.37 -9.73
N GLU A 91 20.08 2.62 -10.80
CA GLU A 91 19.64 2.33 -12.17
C GLU A 91 19.44 0.83 -12.42
N GLU A 92 20.39 0.01 -11.96
CA GLU A 92 20.32 -1.43 -12.15
C GLU A 92 19.15 -2.07 -11.41
N HIS A 93 18.71 -1.53 -10.26
CA HIS A 93 17.47 -1.97 -9.60
C HIS A 93 16.26 -1.76 -10.51
N LEU A 94 16.10 -0.57 -11.08
CA LEU A 94 15.00 -0.27 -11.98
C LEU A 94 15.03 -1.14 -13.24
N GLN A 95 16.22 -1.31 -13.84
CA GLN A 95 16.40 -2.19 -14.99
C GLN A 95 16.09 -3.65 -14.67
N PHE A 96 16.52 -4.13 -13.50
CA PHE A 96 16.26 -5.50 -13.06
C PHE A 96 14.76 -5.76 -12.94
N VAL A 97 14.03 -4.85 -12.27
CA VAL A 97 12.57 -4.99 -12.10
C VAL A 97 11.87 -4.86 -13.45
N ALA A 98 12.24 -3.89 -14.28
CA ALA A 98 11.66 -3.74 -15.62
C ALA A 98 11.78 -5.01 -16.47
N ARG A 99 12.96 -5.63 -16.47
CA ARG A 99 13.20 -6.90 -17.19
C ARG A 99 12.45 -8.07 -16.58
N LEU A 100 12.36 -8.14 -15.24
CA LEU A 100 11.63 -9.20 -14.53
C LEU A 100 10.13 -9.18 -14.92
N TYR A 101 9.56 -7.97 -15.03
CA TYR A 101 8.16 -7.78 -15.42
C TYR A 101 7.96 -7.68 -16.94
N GLN A 102 9.03 -7.86 -17.74
CA GLN A 102 8.98 -7.78 -19.20
C GLN A 102 8.37 -6.45 -19.70
N THR A 103 8.77 -5.35 -19.06
CA THR A 103 8.29 -4.00 -19.42
C THR A 103 8.99 -3.54 -20.69
N ASP A 104 8.22 -3.31 -21.75
CA ASP A 104 8.72 -2.75 -23.00
C ASP A 104 9.10 -1.26 -22.81
N ASP A 105 10.10 -0.80 -23.57
CA ASP A 105 10.55 0.60 -23.62
C ASP A 105 10.68 1.29 -22.26
N TYR A 106 11.17 0.55 -21.26
CA TYR A 106 11.26 1.05 -19.87
C TYR A 106 12.26 2.19 -19.68
N HIS A 107 13.15 2.49 -20.64
CA HIS A 107 14.19 3.50 -20.47
C HIS A 107 13.63 4.90 -20.20
N ALA A 108 12.63 5.34 -20.98
CA ALA A 108 11.97 6.62 -20.74
C ALA A 108 11.26 6.68 -19.38
N LYS A 109 10.62 5.57 -18.96
CA LYS A 109 10.00 5.47 -17.63
C LYS A 109 11.02 5.50 -16.50
N LEU A 110 12.18 4.87 -16.70
CA LEU A 110 13.27 4.84 -15.74
C LEU A 110 13.78 6.27 -15.50
N ASP A 111 14.04 7.02 -16.55
CA ASP A 111 14.52 8.40 -16.45
C ASP A 111 13.47 9.30 -15.77
N ALA A 112 12.20 9.17 -16.13
CA ALA A 112 11.09 9.91 -15.50
C ALA A 112 10.94 9.56 -14.01
N LEU A 113 11.11 8.29 -13.60
CA LEU A 113 11.07 7.87 -12.20
C LEU A 113 12.27 8.39 -11.41
N LEU A 114 13.48 8.39 -12.01
CA LEU A 114 14.65 8.97 -11.35
C LEU A 114 14.48 10.48 -11.12
N GLU A 115 13.85 11.20 -12.03
CA GLU A 115 13.51 12.62 -11.86
C GLU A 115 12.42 12.81 -10.81
N GLU A 116 11.31 12.08 -10.89
CA GLU A 116 10.18 12.14 -9.95
C GLU A 116 10.62 11.94 -8.50
N PHE A 117 11.51 10.97 -8.25
CA PHE A 117 12.01 10.62 -6.92
C PHE A 117 13.31 11.30 -6.52
N GLU A 118 13.85 12.22 -7.37
CA GLU A 118 15.12 12.93 -7.12
C GLU A 118 16.30 11.98 -6.90
N LEU A 119 16.39 10.93 -7.69
CA LEU A 119 17.45 9.94 -7.66
C LEU A 119 18.43 10.05 -8.84
N GLY A 120 18.27 11.06 -9.70
CA GLY A 120 19.09 11.23 -10.90
C GLY A 120 20.59 11.33 -10.60
N ASP A 121 20.99 12.14 -9.61
CA ASP A 121 22.39 12.31 -9.19
C ASP A 121 22.96 11.06 -8.49
N LYS A 122 22.08 10.13 -8.09
CA LYS A 122 22.42 8.87 -7.43
C LYS A 122 22.30 7.65 -8.34
N ARG A 123 22.11 7.86 -9.63
CA ARG A 123 21.87 6.81 -10.63
C ARG A 123 22.84 5.63 -10.52
N LYS A 124 24.13 5.90 -10.27
CA LYS A 124 25.20 4.89 -10.15
C LYS A 124 25.56 4.53 -8.70
N ALA A 125 24.86 5.09 -7.72
CA ALA A 125 25.12 4.81 -6.32
C ALA A 125 24.59 3.43 -5.91
N LEU A 126 25.27 2.78 -4.99
CA LEU A 126 24.82 1.55 -4.33
C LEU A 126 23.88 1.89 -3.15
N PRO A 127 23.05 0.95 -2.70
CA PRO A 127 22.16 1.19 -1.53
C PRO A 127 22.89 1.64 -0.26
N THR A 128 24.12 1.22 -0.06
CA THR A 128 24.95 1.64 1.08
C THR A 128 25.26 3.12 1.09
N GLU A 129 25.20 3.78 -0.07
CA GLU A 129 25.44 5.22 -0.26
C GLU A 129 24.17 6.06 -0.17
N LEU A 130 23.00 5.40 0.04
CA LEU A 130 21.69 6.04 0.09
C LEU A 130 21.21 6.22 1.53
N SER A 131 20.59 7.36 1.81
CA SER A 131 19.83 7.56 3.05
C SER A 131 18.61 6.62 3.10
N ARG A 132 18.01 6.44 4.28
CA ARG A 132 16.79 5.64 4.45
C ARG A 132 15.66 6.12 3.52
N GLY A 133 15.44 7.45 3.46
CA GLY A 133 14.42 8.04 2.60
C GLY A 133 14.70 7.81 1.10
N MET A 134 15.96 7.87 0.67
CA MET A 134 16.34 7.55 -0.72
C MET A 134 16.13 6.08 -1.05
N LYS A 135 16.41 5.15 -0.11
CA LYS A 135 16.11 3.72 -0.27
C LYS A 135 14.61 3.49 -0.43
N GLN A 136 13.80 4.19 0.37
CA GLN A 136 12.34 4.14 0.26
C GLN A 136 11.87 4.62 -1.11
N LYS A 137 12.37 5.78 -1.58
CA LYS A 137 12.09 6.32 -2.90
C LYS A 137 12.47 5.33 -4.02
N LEU A 138 13.65 4.71 -3.95
CA LEU A 138 14.10 3.72 -4.93
C LEU A 138 13.18 2.49 -4.96
N MET A 139 12.83 1.95 -3.80
CA MET A 139 11.91 0.80 -3.71
C MET A 139 10.56 1.12 -4.37
N ILE A 140 10.02 2.30 -4.12
CA ILE A 140 8.76 2.74 -4.72
C ILE A 140 8.90 2.94 -6.23
N ALA A 141 9.98 3.56 -6.69
CA ALA A 141 10.27 3.71 -8.11
C ALA A 141 10.34 2.34 -8.83
N CYS A 142 10.98 1.34 -8.19
CA CYS A 142 10.98 -0.05 -8.67
C CYS A 142 9.57 -0.64 -8.77
N GLY A 143 8.70 -0.35 -7.78
CA GLY A 143 7.30 -0.78 -7.83
C GLY A 143 6.50 -0.13 -8.97
N PHE A 144 6.91 1.04 -9.43
CA PHE A 144 6.17 1.79 -10.46
C PHE A 144 6.65 1.52 -11.90
N ILE A 145 7.85 0.97 -12.09
CA ILE A 145 8.46 0.84 -13.42
C ILE A 145 7.61 0.02 -14.39
N HIS A 146 6.91 -1.00 -13.92
CA HIS A 146 6.06 -1.87 -14.73
C HIS A 146 4.59 -1.41 -14.83
N SER A 147 4.26 -0.21 -14.31
CA SER A 147 2.91 0.40 -14.37
C SER A 147 1.81 -0.53 -13.85
N PRO A 148 1.88 -0.99 -12.59
CA PRO A 148 0.90 -1.91 -12.02
C PRO A 148 -0.49 -1.30 -11.90
N GLU A 149 -1.53 -2.14 -12.06
CA GLU A 149 -2.93 -1.74 -11.88
C GLU A 149 -3.34 -1.66 -10.40
N VAL A 150 -2.58 -2.32 -9.50
CA VAL A 150 -2.81 -2.32 -8.06
C VAL A 150 -1.52 -1.95 -7.33
N LEU A 151 -1.59 -0.97 -6.46
CA LEU A 151 -0.48 -0.50 -5.64
C LEU A 151 -0.78 -0.77 -4.16
N ILE A 152 0.11 -1.48 -3.49
CA ILE A 152 -0.01 -1.83 -2.07
C ILE A 152 1.19 -1.25 -1.32
N PHE A 153 0.92 -0.37 -0.35
CA PHE A 153 1.95 0.29 0.44
C PHE A 153 1.79 -0.05 1.92
N ASP A 154 2.87 -0.48 2.55
CA ASP A 154 2.95 -0.60 4.00
C ASP A 154 3.74 0.60 4.55
N GLU A 155 3.04 1.55 5.21
CA GLU A 155 3.58 2.77 5.81
C GLU A 155 4.46 3.63 4.86
N PRO A 156 3.99 4.01 3.64
CA PRO A 156 4.84 4.60 2.59
C PRO A 156 5.44 5.97 2.92
N LEU A 157 4.90 6.67 3.89
CA LEU A 157 5.28 8.04 4.24
C LEU A 157 6.26 8.10 5.42
N THR A 158 6.53 6.95 6.05
CA THR A 158 7.44 6.85 7.19
C THR A 158 8.89 7.07 6.77
N GLY A 159 9.60 7.93 7.48
CA GLY A 159 11.03 8.21 7.24
C GLY A 159 11.32 9.15 6.07
N LEU A 160 10.30 9.76 5.48
CA LEU A 160 10.45 10.84 4.51
C LEU A 160 10.44 12.20 5.23
N ASP A 161 11.14 13.16 4.65
CA ASP A 161 11.06 14.57 5.03
C ASP A 161 9.73 15.19 4.55
N PRO A 162 9.33 16.38 5.03
CA PRO A 162 8.05 17.00 4.66
C PRO A 162 7.86 17.17 3.14
N LEU A 163 8.92 17.49 2.41
CA LEU A 163 8.86 17.64 0.96
C LEU A 163 8.67 16.27 0.28
N GLY A 164 9.37 15.24 0.76
CA GLY A 164 9.22 13.86 0.31
C GLY A 164 7.81 13.31 0.55
N ILE A 165 7.22 13.61 1.72
CA ILE A 165 5.81 13.24 2.03
C ILE A 165 4.87 13.89 1.00
N ARG A 166 5.01 15.19 0.75
CA ARG A 166 4.17 15.90 -0.21
C ARG A 166 4.26 15.28 -1.61
N ARG A 167 5.46 15.07 -2.12
CA ARG A 167 5.69 14.47 -3.45
C ARG A 167 5.16 13.04 -3.54
N MET A 168 5.33 12.26 -2.47
CA MET A 168 4.78 10.90 -2.42
C MET A 168 3.26 10.91 -2.50
N LYS A 169 2.59 11.82 -1.77
CA LYS A 169 1.14 12.00 -1.83
C LYS A 169 0.69 12.36 -3.25
N GLU A 170 1.33 13.35 -3.88
CA GLU A 170 1.05 13.77 -5.26
C GLU A 170 1.24 12.60 -6.25
N SER A 171 2.28 11.79 -6.04
CA SER A 171 2.60 10.60 -6.83
C SER A 171 1.52 9.51 -6.70
N ILE A 172 1.05 9.22 -5.50
CA ILE A 172 -0.01 8.24 -5.22
C ILE A 172 -1.33 8.70 -5.85
N ILE A 173 -1.72 9.98 -5.63
CA ILE A 173 -2.96 10.55 -6.18
C ILE A 173 -2.94 10.52 -7.71
N ARG A 174 -1.83 10.87 -8.34
CA ARG A 174 -1.70 10.83 -9.81
C ARG A 174 -1.96 9.41 -10.34
N ARG A 175 -1.34 8.39 -9.76
CA ARG A 175 -1.51 7.00 -10.19
C ARG A 175 -2.92 6.47 -9.96
N ALA A 176 -3.58 6.88 -8.88
CA ALA A 176 -4.98 6.58 -8.68
C ALA A 176 -5.84 7.23 -9.77
N LYS A 177 -5.62 8.52 -10.08
CA LYS A 177 -6.31 9.22 -11.19
C LYS A 177 -6.07 8.57 -12.54
N ASP A 178 -4.89 7.99 -12.77
CA ASP A 178 -4.55 7.21 -13.97
C ASP A 178 -5.19 5.81 -13.97
N GLY A 179 -5.96 5.47 -12.94
CA GLY A 179 -6.78 4.27 -12.87
C GLY A 179 -6.20 3.12 -12.05
N ALA A 180 -5.08 3.32 -11.33
CA ALA A 180 -4.59 2.31 -10.38
C ALA A 180 -5.49 2.24 -9.14
N SER A 181 -5.72 1.03 -8.63
CA SER A 181 -6.30 0.81 -7.29
C SER A 181 -5.19 0.90 -6.27
N VAL A 182 -5.34 1.71 -5.23
CA VAL A 182 -4.31 1.92 -4.22
C VAL A 182 -4.79 1.44 -2.85
N ILE A 183 -3.95 0.69 -2.15
CA ILE A 183 -4.14 0.32 -0.75
C ILE A 183 -2.92 0.79 0.02
N LEU A 184 -3.11 1.56 1.07
CA LEU A 184 -2.01 1.97 1.93
C LEU A 184 -2.34 1.76 3.40
N SER A 185 -1.38 1.24 4.17
CA SER A 185 -1.46 1.31 5.62
C SER A 185 -0.83 2.60 6.12
N SER A 186 -1.39 3.17 7.17
CA SER A 186 -0.76 4.25 7.92
C SER A 186 -1.28 4.29 9.36
N HIS A 187 -0.40 4.72 10.26
CA HIS A 187 -0.76 5.10 11.62
C HIS A 187 -1.02 6.60 11.76
N LEU A 188 -0.75 7.38 10.69
CA LEU A 188 -0.96 8.82 10.64
C LEU A 188 -2.34 9.12 10.04
N LEU A 189 -3.37 9.16 10.90
CA LEU A 189 -4.78 9.25 10.49
C LEU A 189 -5.09 10.52 9.69
N HIS A 190 -4.43 11.64 10.00
CA HIS A 190 -4.60 12.88 9.22
C HIS A 190 -4.14 12.74 7.76
N LEU A 191 -3.09 11.93 7.49
CA LEU A 191 -2.65 11.65 6.13
C LEU A 191 -3.61 10.71 5.40
N VAL A 192 -4.20 9.75 6.12
CA VAL A 192 -5.25 8.88 5.57
C VAL A 192 -6.48 9.71 5.20
N GLU A 193 -6.89 10.63 6.08
CA GLU A 193 -8.02 11.56 5.85
C GLU A 193 -7.80 12.45 4.62
N GLU A 194 -6.57 12.86 4.36
CA GLU A 194 -6.23 13.71 3.22
C GLU A 194 -6.10 12.93 1.90
N LEU A 195 -5.68 11.65 1.95
CA LEU A 195 -5.31 10.89 0.77
C LEU A 195 -6.37 9.90 0.29
N CYS A 196 -7.15 9.33 1.23
CA CYS A 196 -7.95 8.15 0.95
C CYS A 196 -9.40 8.50 0.65
N ASP A 197 -10.00 7.78 -0.28
CA ASP A 197 -11.45 7.86 -0.57
C ASP A 197 -12.24 7.03 0.44
N THR A 198 -11.69 5.88 0.83
CA THR A 198 -12.30 4.93 1.76
C THR A 198 -11.31 4.48 2.82
N VAL A 199 -11.82 4.06 3.95
CA VAL A 199 -11.02 3.57 5.07
C VAL A 199 -11.56 2.22 5.54
N LEU A 200 -10.64 1.29 5.76
CA LEU A 200 -10.88 0.01 6.42
C LEU A 200 -10.21 0.02 7.79
N ILE A 201 -11.00 0.04 8.84
CA ILE A 201 -10.50 -0.03 10.22
C ILE A 201 -10.48 -1.47 10.67
N ILE A 202 -9.30 -1.96 11.09
CA ILE A 202 -9.13 -3.31 11.61
C ILE A 202 -8.61 -3.31 13.05
N GLN A 203 -9.05 -4.29 13.83
CA GLN A 203 -8.59 -4.53 15.18
C GLN A 203 -8.62 -6.03 15.47
N LYS A 204 -7.55 -6.57 16.07
CA LYS A 204 -7.42 -8.00 16.37
C LYS A 204 -7.72 -8.90 15.16
N GLY A 205 -7.28 -8.49 13.97
CA GLY A 205 -7.47 -9.22 12.71
C GLY A 205 -8.85 -9.09 12.07
N ARG A 206 -9.80 -8.37 12.68
CA ARG A 206 -11.18 -8.24 12.21
C ARG A 206 -11.49 -6.84 11.72
N ARG A 207 -12.41 -6.74 10.76
CA ARG A 207 -12.97 -5.48 10.31
C ARG A 207 -13.88 -4.89 11.37
N ILE A 208 -13.57 -3.68 11.83
CA ILE A 208 -14.41 -2.92 12.76
C ILE A 208 -15.30 -1.94 11.99
N ALA A 209 -14.75 -1.26 10.97
CA ALA A 209 -15.50 -0.36 10.12
C ALA A 209 -14.92 -0.36 8.69
N TYR A 210 -15.76 -0.04 7.71
CA TYR A 210 -15.38 0.13 6.31
C TYR A 210 -16.37 1.07 5.63
N GLY A 211 -15.89 2.10 4.96
CA GLY A 211 -16.70 3.06 4.25
C GLY A 211 -15.90 4.28 3.80
N THR A 212 -16.57 5.28 3.24
CA THR A 212 -15.95 6.56 2.94
C THR A 212 -15.60 7.30 4.25
N ILE A 213 -14.68 8.24 4.16
CA ILE A 213 -14.27 9.05 5.32
C ILE A 213 -15.49 9.80 5.88
N GLU A 214 -16.33 10.36 5.01
CA GLU A 214 -17.54 11.06 5.37
C GLU A 214 -18.55 10.14 6.09
N GLU A 215 -18.78 8.93 5.57
CA GLU A 215 -19.67 7.94 6.21
C GLU A 215 -19.21 7.59 7.62
N LEU A 216 -17.90 7.34 7.81
CA LEU A 216 -17.34 6.99 9.10
C LEU A 216 -17.44 8.15 10.10
N LYS A 217 -17.13 9.37 9.65
CA LYS A 217 -17.30 10.59 10.47
C LYS A 217 -18.76 10.81 10.84
N TRP A 218 -19.67 10.66 9.89
CA TRP A 218 -21.12 10.85 10.13
C TRP A 218 -21.69 9.85 11.14
N GLN A 219 -21.32 8.56 11.03
CA GLN A 219 -21.75 7.52 11.97
C GLN A 219 -21.40 7.86 13.42
N ILE A 220 -20.29 8.54 13.65
CA ILE A 220 -19.79 8.87 14.98
C ILE A 220 -20.25 10.22 15.46
N ALA A 221 -20.36 11.20 14.56
CA ALA A 221 -20.84 12.55 14.89
C ALA A 221 -22.28 12.53 15.44
N GLN A 222 -23.12 11.55 15.06
CA GLN A 222 -24.53 11.49 15.45
C GLN A 222 -25.23 12.86 15.32
N GLY A 223 -24.85 13.65 14.31
CA GLY A 223 -25.36 15.02 14.12
C GLY A 223 -24.70 16.10 15.00
N ARG A 224 -23.61 15.80 15.69
CA ARG A 224 -22.88 16.76 16.56
C ARG A 224 -21.53 17.15 15.95
N GLY A 225 -21.53 18.18 15.10
CA GLY A 225 -20.32 18.88 14.66
C GLY A 225 -19.39 18.10 13.72
N ASP A 226 -18.30 18.76 13.30
CA ASP A 226 -17.26 18.17 12.46
C ASP A 226 -16.30 17.34 13.34
N VAL A 227 -16.23 16.03 13.09
CA VAL A 227 -15.40 15.06 13.82
C VAL A 227 -14.22 14.68 12.91
N SER A 228 -12.98 14.70 13.43
CA SER A 228 -11.83 14.23 12.68
C SER A 228 -11.84 12.69 12.53
N LEU A 229 -11.13 12.16 11.53
CA LEU A 229 -10.96 10.71 11.38
C LEU A 229 -10.27 10.10 12.62
N GLU A 230 -9.39 10.86 13.28
CA GLU A 230 -8.72 10.42 14.51
C GLU A 230 -9.69 10.21 15.66
N GLU A 231 -10.61 11.18 15.87
CA GLU A 231 -11.64 11.04 16.89
C GLU A 231 -12.60 9.89 16.57
N ALA A 232 -12.96 9.75 15.28
CA ALA A 232 -13.78 8.64 14.80
C ALA A 232 -13.10 7.30 15.09
N PHE A 233 -11.83 7.17 14.75
CA PHE A 233 -11.04 5.97 15.00
C PHE A 233 -10.97 5.61 16.48
N LEU A 234 -10.69 6.57 17.36
CA LEU A 234 -10.61 6.33 18.80
C LEU A 234 -11.94 5.81 19.37
N ARG A 235 -13.06 6.41 18.97
CA ARG A 235 -14.40 5.98 19.43
C ARG A 235 -14.77 4.58 18.91
N ILE A 236 -14.52 4.30 17.63
CA ILE A 236 -14.79 2.99 17.02
C ILE A 236 -13.96 1.89 17.69
N THR A 237 -12.68 2.12 17.92
CA THR A 237 -11.78 1.12 18.51
C THR A 237 -12.04 0.91 20.00
N ALA A 238 -12.47 1.94 20.74
CA ALA A 238 -12.85 1.81 22.15
C ALA A 238 -14.15 1.00 22.33
N ALA A 239 -15.11 1.10 21.41
CA ALA A 239 -16.37 0.35 21.45
C ALA A 239 -16.19 -1.14 21.07
N GLY A 240 -15.10 -1.51 20.38
CA GLY A 240 -14.79 -2.88 19.96
C GLY A 240 -13.83 -3.64 20.89
N SER A 241 -13.55 -3.09 22.07
CA SER A 241 -12.57 -3.66 23.05
C SER A 241 -13.23 -4.60 24.06
#